data_ff1537253604e17c3ba050997082cf63
#
_entry.id   ff1537253604e17c3ba050997082cf63
#
_cell.length_a   1.000
_cell.length_b   1.000
_cell.length_c   1.000
_cell.angle_alpha   90.00
_cell.angle_beta   90.00
_cell.angle_gamma   90.00
#
_symmetry.space_group_name_H-M   'P 1'
#
loop_
_entity.id
_entity.type
_entity.pdbx_description
1 polymer ?
#
loop_
_entity_poly.entity_id
_entity_poly.type
_entity_poly.pdbx_seq_one_letter_code
_entity_poly.pdbx_strand_id
1 'polypeptide(L)'
;AFDGSHGTHTRIKGDVEFINSDAPAWKHPSQDTWEDQRIVGRDGRQFGPLPKDWLHYKGLYYHEDKTVIRYTVGNTMILEKPGVFDYGSSPIFVRTFNVAPHSQSLVSRIAPDLDELAVSVRGASGVTTRRFGGFVELLIPAGASDQHFNVLIAKTDADTWKGVEAAIPVEDLEKFTRGGEPR
;
A
#
# COMPACT_ATOMS: atom_id res chain seq x y z
N ALA A 1 -19.15 -1.42 10.60
CA ALA A 1 -19.49 -1.50 12.01
C ALA A 1 -20.07 -2.88 12.33
N PHE A 2 -19.67 -3.47 13.43
CA PHE A 2 -20.23 -4.73 13.93
C PHE A 2 -21.56 -4.41 14.64
N ASP A 3 -22.64 -5.06 14.25
CA ASP A 3 -23.97 -4.80 14.79
C ASP A 3 -24.31 -5.66 16.02
N GLY A 4 -23.40 -6.53 16.46
CA GLY A 4 -23.57 -7.41 17.62
C GLY A 4 -24.42 -8.65 17.39
N SER A 5 -24.95 -8.89 16.18
CA SER A 5 -25.75 -10.08 15.89
C SER A 5 -24.86 -11.30 15.59
N HIS A 6 -25.26 -12.46 16.09
CA HIS A 6 -24.59 -13.73 15.77
C HIS A 6 -24.72 -14.04 14.28
N GLY A 7 -23.57 -14.28 13.61
CA GLY A 7 -23.51 -14.63 12.19
C GLY A 7 -23.40 -13.45 11.23
N THR A 8 -23.32 -12.20 11.73
CA THR A 8 -23.08 -11.02 10.88
C THR A 8 -21.59 -10.80 10.71
N HIS A 9 -21.16 -10.74 9.46
CA HIS A 9 -19.80 -10.31 9.12
C HIS A 9 -19.71 -8.79 9.15
N THR A 10 -18.54 -8.27 9.56
CA THR A 10 -18.23 -6.84 9.46
C THR A 10 -18.39 -6.40 8.01
N ARG A 11 -19.20 -5.35 7.79
CA ARG A 11 -19.40 -4.78 6.46
C ARG A 11 -18.60 -3.50 6.31
N ILE A 12 -18.05 -3.28 5.11
CA ILE A 12 -17.48 -2.00 4.74
C ILE A 12 -18.59 -0.96 4.72
N LYS A 13 -18.35 0.18 5.37
CA LYS A 13 -19.27 1.30 5.40
C LYS A 13 -18.75 2.37 4.44
N GLY A 14 -19.60 2.81 3.52
CA GLY A 14 -19.26 3.77 2.45
C GLY A 14 -19.24 3.10 1.08
N ASP A 15 -18.99 3.89 0.05
CA ASP A 15 -18.92 3.46 -1.33
C ASP A 15 -17.54 2.89 -1.67
N VAL A 16 -17.49 1.98 -2.63
CA VAL A 16 -16.25 1.40 -3.13
C VAL A 16 -15.77 2.24 -4.30
N GLU A 17 -14.64 2.91 -4.13
CA GLU A 17 -14.04 3.75 -5.17
C GLU A 17 -13.31 2.93 -6.24
N PHE A 18 -12.55 1.94 -5.81
CA PHE A 18 -11.88 0.97 -6.69
C PHE A 18 -11.51 -0.29 -5.91
N ILE A 19 -11.26 -1.37 -6.63
CA ILE A 19 -10.89 -2.67 -6.04
C ILE A 19 -9.61 -3.15 -6.71
N ASN A 20 -8.60 -3.48 -5.92
CA ASN A 20 -7.44 -4.21 -6.40
C ASN A 20 -7.78 -5.69 -6.62
N SER A 21 -7.01 -6.35 -7.49
CA SER A 21 -7.07 -7.80 -7.70
C SER A 21 -6.76 -8.59 -6.43
N ASP A 22 -7.28 -9.81 -6.33
CA ASP A 22 -6.94 -10.79 -5.29
C ASP A 22 -5.51 -11.36 -5.46
N ALA A 23 -4.84 -11.06 -6.56
CA ALA A 23 -3.46 -11.48 -6.84
C ALA A 23 -2.46 -10.78 -5.89
N PRO A 24 -1.23 -11.31 -5.77
CA PRO A 24 -0.18 -10.67 -4.97
C PRO A 24 0.04 -9.22 -5.36
N ALA A 25 0.02 -8.32 -4.36
CA ALA A 25 0.26 -6.89 -4.57
C ALA A 25 1.74 -6.55 -4.78
N TRP A 26 2.66 -7.41 -4.37
CA TRP A 26 4.10 -7.27 -4.56
C TRP A 26 4.63 -8.34 -5.50
N LYS A 27 5.45 -7.95 -6.45
CA LYS A 27 6.20 -8.86 -7.30
C LYS A 27 7.20 -9.65 -6.46
N HIS A 28 7.41 -10.93 -6.78
CA HIS A 28 8.41 -11.72 -6.06
C HIS A 28 9.81 -11.10 -6.26
N PRO A 29 10.49 -10.67 -5.18
CA PRO A 29 11.67 -9.81 -5.31
C PRO A 29 12.87 -10.48 -5.99
N SER A 30 13.02 -11.81 -5.86
CA SER A 30 14.17 -12.54 -6.42
C SER A 30 13.83 -13.35 -7.68
N GLN A 31 12.56 -13.75 -7.86
CA GLN A 31 12.15 -14.58 -9.01
C GLN A 31 11.54 -13.76 -10.15
N ASP A 32 11.32 -12.48 -9.93
CA ASP A 32 10.73 -11.53 -10.89
C ASP A 32 9.39 -11.98 -11.47
N THR A 33 8.58 -12.68 -10.67
CA THR A 33 7.29 -13.25 -11.07
C THR A 33 6.12 -12.68 -10.26
N TRP A 34 4.93 -12.75 -10.85
CA TRP A 34 3.63 -12.51 -10.21
C TRP A 34 2.87 -13.80 -9.97
N GLU A 35 3.44 -14.95 -10.32
CA GLU A 35 2.78 -16.25 -10.22
C GLU A 35 2.48 -16.58 -8.76
N ASP A 36 1.18 -16.68 -8.45
CA ASP A 36 0.69 -16.95 -7.10
C ASP A 36 0.78 -18.46 -6.81
N GLN A 37 1.70 -18.83 -5.93
CA GLN A 37 1.97 -20.21 -5.53
C GLN A 37 1.10 -20.68 -4.36
N ARG A 38 0.15 -19.87 -3.90
CA ARG A 38 -0.77 -20.26 -2.82
C ARG A 38 -1.72 -21.36 -3.28
N ILE A 39 -2.24 -22.09 -2.32
CA ILE A 39 -3.19 -23.20 -2.58
C ILE A 39 -4.48 -22.65 -3.18
N VAL A 40 -4.91 -23.23 -4.29
CA VAL A 40 -6.19 -22.92 -4.91
C VAL A 40 -7.30 -23.72 -4.22
N GLY A 41 -8.29 -23.03 -3.69
CA GLY A 41 -9.45 -23.63 -3.07
C GLY A 41 -10.47 -24.16 -4.08
N ARG A 42 -11.53 -24.80 -3.59
CA ARG A 42 -12.60 -25.36 -4.43
C ARG A 42 -13.37 -24.30 -5.24
N ASP A 43 -13.35 -23.07 -4.77
CA ASP A 43 -13.98 -21.90 -5.40
C ASP A 43 -13.06 -21.14 -6.38
N GLY A 44 -11.87 -21.70 -6.66
CA GLY A 44 -10.88 -21.12 -7.57
C GLY A 44 -10.03 -19.98 -6.99
N ARG A 45 -10.25 -19.59 -5.73
CA ARG A 45 -9.45 -18.54 -5.07
C ARG A 45 -8.21 -19.13 -4.41
N GLN A 46 -7.14 -18.34 -4.36
CA GLN A 46 -5.94 -18.68 -3.58
C GLN A 46 -6.16 -18.45 -2.10
N PHE A 47 -5.69 -19.37 -1.28
CA PHE A 47 -5.79 -19.31 0.18
C PHE A 47 -4.43 -19.42 0.86
N GLY A 48 -4.36 -18.84 2.05
CA GLY A 48 -3.18 -18.81 2.88
C GLY A 48 -2.26 -17.63 2.63
N PRO A 49 -1.21 -17.46 3.45
CA PRO A 49 -0.22 -16.43 3.26
C PRO A 49 0.68 -16.72 2.06
N LEU A 50 1.25 -15.69 1.46
CA LEU A 50 2.37 -15.84 0.53
C LEU A 50 3.58 -16.46 1.26
N PRO A 51 4.50 -17.13 0.53
CA PRO A 51 5.77 -17.60 1.10
C PRO A 51 6.50 -16.46 1.82
N LYS A 52 7.14 -16.78 2.95
CA LYS A 52 7.79 -15.77 3.81
C LYS A 52 8.97 -15.06 3.16
N ASP A 53 9.61 -15.71 2.21
CA ASP A 53 10.68 -15.15 1.38
C ASP A 53 10.14 -14.23 0.28
N TRP A 54 8.83 -14.27 0.02
CA TRP A 54 8.15 -13.31 -0.85
C TRP A 54 7.58 -12.14 -0.04
N LEU A 55 6.60 -12.41 0.83
CA LEU A 55 5.95 -11.41 1.68
C LEU A 55 5.67 -11.98 3.07
N HIS A 56 6.15 -11.30 4.10
CA HIS A 56 5.95 -11.74 5.46
C HIS A 56 5.39 -10.62 6.35
N TYR A 57 4.15 -10.76 6.76
CA TYR A 57 3.53 -9.88 7.76
C TYR A 57 4.24 -10.00 9.11
N LYS A 58 4.64 -8.88 9.70
CA LYS A 58 5.38 -8.79 10.97
C LYS A 58 4.55 -8.21 12.11
N GLY A 59 3.40 -7.62 11.80
CA GLY A 59 2.52 -7.01 12.78
C GLY A 59 2.04 -5.63 12.36
N LEU A 60 1.32 -5.00 13.26
CA LEU A 60 0.88 -3.62 13.12
C LEU A 60 1.14 -2.84 14.40
N TYR A 61 1.32 -1.54 14.25
CA TYR A 61 1.38 -0.58 15.33
C TYR A 61 0.12 0.27 15.29
N TYR A 62 -0.49 0.45 16.43
CA TYR A 62 -1.65 1.31 16.58
C TYR A 62 -1.28 2.50 17.46
N HIS A 63 -1.40 3.69 16.91
CA HIS A 63 -1.07 4.93 17.61
C HIS A 63 -2.17 5.96 17.35
N GLU A 64 -2.99 6.23 18.37
CA GLU A 64 -4.19 7.05 18.27
C GLU A 64 -5.16 6.51 17.20
N ASP A 65 -5.38 7.28 16.12
CA ASP A 65 -6.20 6.95 14.95
C ASP A 65 -5.40 6.37 13.79
N LYS A 66 -4.08 6.17 13.96
CA LYS A 66 -3.17 5.73 12.90
C LYS A 66 -2.79 4.28 13.09
N THR A 67 -2.78 3.56 11.98
CA THR A 67 -2.31 2.17 11.92
C THR A 67 -1.12 2.11 10.98
N VAL A 68 0.00 1.59 11.46
CA VAL A 68 1.20 1.31 10.64
C VAL A 68 1.37 -0.19 10.53
N ILE A 69 1.37 -0.70 9.31
CA ILE A 69 1.56 -2.12 9.01
C ILE A 69 3.06 -2.35 8.79
N ARG A 70 3.60 -3.35 9.47
CA ARG A 70 4.99 -3.79 9.30
C ARG A 70 5.03 -5.14 8.60
N TYR A 71 5.81 -5.23 7.52
CA TYR A 71 6.01 -6.47 6.77
C TYR A 71 7.34 -6.44 6.03
N THR A 72 7.75 -7.58 5.47
CA THR A 72 8.90 -7.65 4.56
C THR A 72 8.48 -8.09 3.17
N VAL A 73 9.15 -7.55 2.15
CA VAL A 73 9.16 -8.05 0.78
C VAL A 73 10.56 -8.60 0.52
N GLY A 74 10.66 -9.92 0.39
CA GLY A 74 11.94 -10.60 0.55
C GLY A 74 12.56 -10.28 1.91
N ASN A 75 13.77 -9.74 1.91
CA ASN A 75 14.47 -9.30 3.10
C ASN A 75 14.27 -7.80 3.42
N THR A 76 13.59 -7.06 2.56
CA THR A 76 13.39 -5.61 2.74
C THR A 76 12.25 -5.33 3.70
N MET A 77 12.52 -4.63 4.79
CA MET A 77 11.51 -4.17 5.74
C MET A 77 10.73 -3.00 5.15
N ILE A 78 9.42 -3.07 5.31
CA ILE A 78 8.49 -2.01 4.90
C ILE A 78 7.58 -1.66 6.07
N LEU A 79 7.43 -0.36 6.31
CA LEU A 79 6.35 0.21 7.08
C LEU A 79 5.39 0.90 6.12
N GLU A 80 4.11 0.63 6.28
CA GLU A 80 3.06 1.22 5.46
C GLU A 80 1.94 1.76 6.33
N LYS A 81 1.56 3.02 6.10
CA LYS A 81 0.41 3.66 6.74
C LYS A 81 -0.63 4.00 5.68
N PRO A 82 -1.78 3.32 5.65
CA PRO A 82 -2.92 3.75 4.86
C PRO A 82 -3.59 4.97 5.48
N GLY A 83 -4.16 5.81 4.66
CA GLY A 83 -4.89 6.99 5.10
C GLY A 83 -5.79 7.54 4.00
N VAL A 84 -6.62 8.49 4.37
CA VAL A 84 -7.46 9.27 3.46
C VAL A 84 -7.24 10.73 3.77
N PHE A 85 -7.16 11.54 2.73
CA PHE A 85 -7.14 13.00 2.81
C PHE A 85 -8.37 13.52 2.08
N ASP A 86 -9.24 14.20 2.82
CA ASP A 86 -10.45 14.79 2.26
C ASP A 86 -10.10 16.08 1.52
N TYR A 87 -10.36 16.09 0.21
CA TYR A 87 -10.18 17.27 -0.63
C TYR A 87 -11.40 17.51 -1.49
N GLY A 88 -12.19 18.50 -1.11
CA GLY A 88 -13.42 18.82 -1.82
C GLY A 88 -14.44 17.67 -1.81
N SER A 89 -14.87 17.25 -2.99
CA SER A 89 -15.87 16.17 -3.14
C SER A 89 -15.25 14.78 -3.35
N SER A 90 -13.94 14.69 -3.48
CA SER A 90 -13.27 13.41 -3.80
C SER A 90 -12.23 13.06 -2.75
N PRO A 91 -12.31 11.86 -2.15
CA PRO A 91 -11.30 11.39 -1.22
C PRO A 91 -10.00 11.08 -1.98
N ILE A 92 -8.87 11.42 -1.36
CA ILE A 92 -7.54 11.02 -1.81
C ILE A 92 -7.04 9.92 -0.89
N PHE A 93 -6.87 8.73 -1.43
CA PHE A 93 -6.27 7.62 -0.70
C PHE A 93 -4.75 7.83 -0.66
N VAL A 94 -4.21 7.80 0.54
CA VAL A 94 -2.79 8.02 0.78
C VAL A 94 -2.18 6.75 1.33
N ARG A 95 -1.12 6.26 0.70
CA ARG A 95 -0.29 5.18 1.23
C ARG A 95 1.09 5.77 1.52
N THR A 96 1.44 5.91 2.79
CA THR A 96 2.77 6.37 3.21
C THR A 96 3.66 5.18 3.43
N PHE A 97 4.86 5.23 2.89
CA PHE A 97 5.85 4.15 2.97
C PHE A 97 7.16 4.61 3.58
N ASN A 98 7.72 3.78 4.47
CA ASN A 98 9.14 3.73 4.78
C ASN A 98 9.66 2.39 4.27
N VAL A 99 10.62 2.42 3.36
CA VAL A 99 11.26 1.24 2.77
C VAL A 99 12.72 1.22 3.19
N ALA A 100 13.12 0.18 3.93
CA ALA A 100 14.50 0.02 4.39
C ALA A 100 15.49 -0.14 3.23
N PRO A 101 16.80 0.05 3.46
CA PRO A 101 17.82 -0.17 2.44
C PRO A 101 17.70 -1.55 1.80
N HIS A 102 17.83 -1.61 0.48
CA HIS A 102 17.67 -2.84 -0.29
C HIS A 102 18.48 -2.81 -1.58
N SER A 103 18.94 -3.99 -1.99
CA SER A 103 19.84 -4.14 -3.14
C SER A 103 19.14 -4.44 -4.47
N GLN A 104 17.84 -4.75 -4.42
CA GLN A 104 17.05 -5.10 -5.62
C GLN A 104 15.88 -4.13 -5.74
N SER A 105 15.51 -3.77 -6.96
CA SER A 105 14.30 -2.98 -7.20
C SER A 105 13.06 -3.77 -6.78
N LEU A 106 12.09 -3.08 -6.18
CA LEU A 106 10.81 -3.65 -5.77
C LEU A 106 9.70 -3.11 -6.67
N VAL A 107 8.70 -3.95 -6.95
CA VAL A 107 7.55 -3.58 -7.77
C VAL A 107 6.26 -3.96 -7.04
N SER A 108 5.32 -3.02 -6.94
CA SER A 108 4.01 -3.24 -6.32
C SER A 108 2.87 -2.82 -7.24
N ARG A 109 1.82 -3.62 -7.34
CA ARG A 109 0.54 -3.24 -7.95
C ARG A 109 -0.28 -2.47 -6.92
N ILE A 110 -0.50 -1.19 -7.16
CA ILE A 110 -1.09 -0.27 -6.19
C ILE A 110 -2.53 0.10 -6.49
N ALA A 111 -2.94 0.02 -7.75
CA ALA A 111 -4.30 0.29 -8.19
C ALA A 111 -4.58 -0.44 -9.51
N PRO A 112 -5.86 -0.66 -9.89
CA PRO A 112 -6.21 -1.05 -11.24
C PRO A 112 -5.90 0.10 -12.22
N ASP A 113 -5.60 -0.25 -13.47
CA ASP A 113 -5.37 0.73 -14.55
C ASP A 113 -6.71 1.21 -15.09
N LEU A 114 -7.30 2.20 -14.44
CA LEU A 114 -8.55 2.86 -14.85
C LEU A 114 -8.25 4.30 -15.26
N ASP A 115 -8.88 4.75 -16.35
CA ASP A 115 -8.64 6.09 -16.90
C ASP A 115 -8.99 7.21 -15.90
N GLU A 116 -10.03 6.98 -15.06
CA GLU A 116 -10.45 7.92 -14.03
C GLU A 116 -9.56 7.97 -12.79
N LEU A 117 -8.60 7.04 -12.64
CA LEU A 117 -7.69 7.05 -11.51
C LEU A 117 -6.41 7.82 -11.82
N ALA A 118 -6.20 8.92 -11.10
CA ALA A 118 -4.92 9.60 -11.00
C ALA A 118 -4.07 8.98 -9.88
N VAL A 119 -2.81 8.74 -10.18
CA VAL A 119 -1.83 8.21 -9.21
C VAL A 119 -0.56 9.05 -9.27
N SER A 120 -0.07 9.46 -8.11
CA SER A 120 1.15 10.25 -7.97
C SER A 120 2.03 9.68 -6.86
N VAL A 121 3.34 9.88 -6.99
CA VAL A 121 4.33 9.54 -5.96
C VAL A 121 5.05 10.79 -5.53
N ARG A 122 5.24 10.96 -4.22
CA ARG A 122 5.92 12.11 -3.65
C ARG A 122 6.87 11.67 -2.53
N GLY A 123 8.08 12.23 -2.51
CA GLY A 123 9.09 11.96 -1.50
C GLY A 123 10.37 11.43 -2.11
N ALA A 124 10.66 10.16 -1.94
CA ALA A 124 11.93 9.56 -2.38
C ALA A 124 12.19 9.72 -3.88
N SER A 125 13.40 10.17 -4.20
CA SER A 125 13.87 10.31 -5.58
C SER A 125 13.94 8.95 -6.28
N GLY A 126 13.49 8.90 -7.53
CA GLY A 126 13.54 7.69 -8.37
C GLY A 126 12.38 6.71 -8.15
N VAL A 127 11.57 6.87 -7.11
CA VAL A 127 10.32 6.10 -6.98
C VAL A 127 9.30 6.65 -7.96
N THR A 128 8.77 5.78 -8.82
CA THR A 128 7.88 6.17 -9.92
C THR A 128 6.72 5.20 -10.07
N THR A 129 5.78 5.53 -10.93
CA THR A 129 4.70 4.63 -11.34
C THR A 129 4.72 4.39 -12.84
N ARG A 130 4.16 3.24 -13.25
CA ARG A 130 3.84 2.96 -14.66
C ARG A 130 2.49 2.24 -14.74
N ARG A 131 1.83 2.37 -15.88
CA ARG A 131 0.64 1.58 -16.23
C ARG A 131 1.09 0.36 -17.04
N PHE A 132 0.81 -0.82 -16.53
CA PHE A 132 1.24 -2.06 -17.17
C PHE A 132 0.36 -3.24 -16.77
N GLY A 133 -0.06 -4.04 -17.75
CA GLY A 133 -0.79 -5.29 -17.51
C GLY A 133 -2.13 -5.12 -16.78
N GLY A 134 -2.81 -3.99 -16.96
CA GLY A 134 -4.09 -3.68 -16.31
C GLY A 134 -3.93 -3.13 -14.88
N PHE A 135 -2.72 -2.75 -14.49
CA PHE A 135 -2.42 -2.18 -13.17
C PHE A 135 -1.58 -0.92 -13.26
N VAL A 136 -1.71 -0.07 -12.24
CA VAL A 136 -0.70 0.92 -11.92
C VAL A 136 0.33 0.26 -11.01
N GLU A 137 1.55 0.14 -11.51
CA GLU A 137 2.68 -0.42 -10.78
C GLU A 137 3.54 0.69 -10.18
N LEU A 138 3.88 0.54 -8.91
CA LEU A 138 4.87 1.35 -8.19
C LEU A 138 6.24 0.71 -8.37
N LEU A 139 7.21 1.49 -8.82
CA LEU A 139 8.59 1.06 -9.05
C LEU A 139 9.48 1.73 -8.00
N ILE A 140 10.12 0.93 -7.16
CA ILE A 140 11.01 1.38 -6.09
C ILE A 140 12.42 0.90 -6.45
N PRO A 141 13.34 1.79 -6.84
CA PRO A 141 14.70 1.41 -7.19
C PRO A 141 15.47 0.95 -5.95
N ALA A 142 16.46 0.08 -6.14
CA ALA A 142 17.41 -0.26 -5.10
C ALA A 142 17.99 1.01 -4.45
N GLY A 143 18.20 0.97 -3.14
CA GLY A 143 18.69 2.11 -2.38
C GLY A 143 19.53 1.69 -1.17
N ALA A 144 20.62 2.40 -0.91
CA ALA A 144 21.50 2.17 0.23
C ALA A 144 21.03 2.86 1.53
N SER A 145 19.97 3.66 1.45
CA SER A 145 19.35 4.35 2.57
C SER A 145 17.84 4.14 2.58
N ASP A 146 17.21 4.45 3.71
CA ASP A 146 15.76 4.44 3.82
C ASP A 146 15.12 5.38 2.79
N GLN A 147 14.01 4.91 2.21
CA GLN A 147 13.21 5.68 1.25
C GLN A 147 11.85 5.96 1.87
N HIS A 148 11.50 7.24 1.99
CA HIS A 148 10.23 7.69 2.54
C HIS A 148 9.43 8.39 1.44
N PHE A 149 8.21 7.93 1.20
CA PHE A 149 7.35 8.51 0.16
C PHE A 149 5.87 8.23 0.42
N ASN A 150 5.04 9.04 -0.24
CA ASN A 150 3.60 8.83 -0.35
C ASN A 150 3.23 8.36 -1.75
N VAL A 151 2.27 7.45 -1.81
CA VAL A 151 1.50 7.15 -3.01
C VAL A 151 0.10 7.72 -2.81
N LEU A 152 -0.33 8.59 -3.71
CA LEU A 152 -1.62 9.26 -3.70
C LEU A 152 -2.48 8.68 -4.82
N ILE A 153 -3.71 8.31 -4.52
CA ILE A 153 -4.64 7.70 -5.49
C ILE A 153 -6.00 8.38 -5.35
N ALA A 154 -6.55 8.90 -6.43
CA ALA A 154 -7.89 9.50 -6.42
C ALA A 154 -8.56 9.43 -7.79
N LYS A 155 -9.89 9.50 -7.81
CA LYS A 155 -10.67 9.80 -9.00
C LYS A 155 -10.72 11.32 -9.17
N THR A 156 -9.77 11.88 -9.91
CA THR A 156 -9.68 13.33 -10.14
C THR A 156 -8.95 13.63 -11.44
N ASP A 157 -9.09 14.83 -11.94
CA ASP A 157 -8.29 15.33 -13.06
C ASP A 157 -6.90 15.79 -12.62
N ALA A 158 -5.99 15.88 -13.59
CA ALA A 158 -4.59 16.21 -13.34
C ALA A 158 -4.38 17.64 -12.81
N ASP A 159 -5.31 18.56 -13.03
CA ASP A 159 -5.18 19.97 -12.62
C ASP A 159 -5.58 20.14 -11.15
N THR A 160 -6.63 19.46 -10.71
CA THR A 160 -7.04 19.41 -9.29
C THR A 160 -5.90 18.83 -8.42
N TRP A 161 -5.13 17.92 -8.96
CA TRP A 161 -4.08 17.16 -8.28
C TRP A 161 -2.88 18.01 -7.83
N LYS A 162 -2.45 18.98 -8.67
CA LYS A 162 -1.22 19.78 -8.45
C LYS A 162 -1.19 20.57 -7.14
N GLY A 163 -2.35 21.02 -6.66
CA GLY A 163 -2.44 21.78 -5.39
C GLY A 163 -2.42 20.91 -4.15
N VAL A 164 -2.88 19.67 -4.27
CA VAL A 164 -3.10 18.75 -3.15
C VAL A 164 -1.83 18.04 -2.72
N GLU A 165 -1.01 17.64 -3.68
CA GLU A 165 0.25 16.93 -3.41
C GLU A 165 1.14 17.68 -2.42
N ALA A 166 1.13 19.02 -2.49
CA ALA A 166 1.93 19.86 -1.61
C ALA A 166 1.44 19.87 -0.15
N ALA A 167 0.15 19.63 0.06
CA ALA A 167 -0.48 19.69 1.38
C ALA A 167 -0.29 18.41 2.20
N ILE A 168 0.06 17.28 1.56
CA ILE A 168 0.17 15.98 2.23
C ILE A 168 1.64 15.71 2.58
N PRO A 169 2.04 15.77 3.87
CA PRO A 169 3.42 15.58 4.27
C PRO A 169 3.86 14.13 4.09
N VAL A 170 5.12 13.90 3.70
CA VAL A 170 5.77 12.61 3.77
C VAL A 170 6.25 12.40 5.20
N GLU A 171 5.65 11.44 5.89
CA GLU A 171 5.97 11.17 7.29
C GLU A 171 7.01 10.07 7.42
N ASP A 172 7.90 10.20 8.41
CA ASP A 172 8.70 9.08 8.89
C ASP A 172 7.82 8.22 9.82
N LEU A 173 7.55 7.00 9.39
CA LEU A 173 6.67 6.07 10.12
C LEU A 173 7.35 5.42 11.33
N GLU A 174 8.68 5.46 11.44
CA GLU A 174 9.40 4.92 12.59
C GLU A 174 8.94 5.57 13.92
N LYS A 175 8.52 6.83 13.88
CA LYS A 175 7.98 7.52 15.06
C LYS A 175 6.75 6.84 15.67
N PHE A 176 5.97 6.09 14.87
CA PHE A 176 4.78 5.37 15.30
C PHE A 176 5.05 3.93 15.76
N THR A 177 6.28 3.45 15.58
CA THR A 177 6.67 2.08 15.98
C THR A 177 7.29 2.03 17.37
N ARG A 178 7.60 3.17 17.95
CA ARG A 178 8.13 3.29 19.31
C ARG A 178 6.97 3.28 20.30
N GLY A 179 7.12 2.54 21.41
CA GLY A 179 6.13 2.57 22.49
C GLY A 179 5.92 4.00 22.98
N GLY A 180 4.65 4.40 23.17
CA GLY A 180 4.33 5.64 23.85
C GLY A 180 4.76 5.58 25.33
N GLU A 181 4.73 6.72 26.01
CA GLU A 181 4.96 6.74 27.47
C GLU A 181 3.96 5.78 28.16
N PRO A 182 4.41 5.01 29.16
CA PRO A 182 3.51 4.17 29.93
C PRO A 182 2.42 5.05 30.55
N ARG A 183 1.18 4.70 30.33
CA ARG A 183 0.02 5.33 30.96
C ARG A 183 -0.18 4.78 32.35
#